data_2e39d98cbc4922543d5a8a1064a63e0a
#
_entry.id   2e39d98cbc4922543d5a8a1064a63e0a
#
_cell.length_a   1.000
_cell.length_b   1.000
_cell.length_c   1.000
_cell.angle_alpha   90.00
_cell.angle_beta   90.00
_cell.angle_gamma   90.00
#
_symmetry.space_group_name_H-M   'P 1'
#
loop_
_entity.id
_entity.type
_entity.pdbx_description
1 polymer ?
#
loop_
_entity_poly.entity_id
_entity_poly.type
_entity_poly.pdbx_seq_one_letter_code
_entity_poly.pdbx_strand_id
1 'polypeptide(L)'
;MNNWKITEINPKEIANVQSFFGNKFEDLENSKDFKNILSSIFLRRNIKEGQDILYFLENDLRFLHSPYNFSSIEDAVERILQAKDEEEKVLIFGDSDVDGITSTAILYLYLKSINIDVEYKLPKEEDGYGLSISAIDEFYNNNGSLIITVDCGISNNEEINHANDLGIDVIVTDHHNPPEQLPTPAIIINPKCLDSGYPFPDISGAAVVYKVVTALRFSKTPLYKQELCLLTVKKVNEANTIECLKIQNLVKKDYLSETIIPNSTPFSKTRLLKFLQGQQIFVWDEVLTTKLMKETFGNSIEFNFL
;
A
#
# COMPACT_ATOMS: atom_id res chain seq x y z
N MET A 1 17.98 -20.67 -37.22
CA MET A 1 18.07 -19.22 -36.91
C MET A 1 16.74 -18.83 -36.28
N ASN A 2 16.74 -18.38 -35.03
CA ASN A 2 15.53 -17.88 -34.41
C ASN A 2 15.18 -16.51 -35.04
N ASN A 3 14.11 -16.47 -35.81
CA ASN A 3 13.62 -15.22 -36.38
C ASN A 3 12.97 -14.37 -35.27
N TRP A 4 13.62 -13.30 -34.88
CA TRP A 4 13.03 -12.31 -33.99
C TRP A 4 11.81 -11.67 -34.67
N LYS A 5 10.64 -11.77 -34.06
CA LYS A 5 9.44 -11.08 -34.53
C LYS A 5 9.17 -9.88 -33.63
N ILE A 6 9.31 -8.69 -34.20
CA ILE A 6 8.95 -7.43 -33.50
C ILE A 6 7.46 -7.21 -33.78
N THR A 7 6.65 -7.15 -32.73
CA THR A 7 5.25 -6.74 -32.84
C THR A 7 5.19 -5.22 -33.02
N GLU A 8 4.58 -4.77 -34.10
CA GLU A 8 4.32 -3.35 -34.32
C GLU A 8 3.34 -2.81 -33.29
N ILE A 9 3.58 -1.60 -32.83
CA ILE A 9 2.72 -0.91 -31.86
C ILE A 9 2.01 0.22 -32.60
N ASN A 10 0.72 0.37 -32.33
CA ASN A 10 -0.10 1.40 -32.96
C ASN A 10 0.40 2.81 -32.58
N PRO A 11 0.73 3.69 -33.56
CA PRO A 11 1.19 5.05 -33.30
C PRO A 11 0.22 5.89 -32.46
N LYS A 12 -1.07 5.61 -32.50
CA LYS A 12 -2.07 6.30 -31.68
C LYS A 12 -1.95 5.92 -30.20
N GLU A 13 -1.62 4.66 -29.90
CA GLU A 13 -1.38 4.22 -28.52
C GLU A 13 -0.08 4.83 -27.97
N ILE A 14 0.96 4.93 -28.79
CA ILE A 14 2.20 5.63 -28.43
C ILE A 14 1.90 7.10 -28.07
N ALA A 15 1.16 7.81 -28.93
CA ALA A 15 0.82 9.21 -28.67
C ALA A 15 -0.03 9.39 -27.40
N ASN A 16 -0.94 8.46 -27.13
CA ASN A 16 -1.74 8.46 -25.90
C ASN A 16 -0.84 8.31 -24.66
N VAL A 17 0.07 7.33 -24.64
CA VAL A 17 1.01 7.15 -23.52
C VAL A 17 1.90 8.38 -23.34
N GLN A 18 2.39 8.97 -24.42
CA GLN A 18 3.23 10.18 -24.38
C GLN A 18 2.50 11.40 -23.81
N SER A 19 1.17 11.47 -23.96
CA SER A 19 0.40 12.58 -23.39
C SER A 19 0.49 12.65 -21.86
N PHE A 20 0.82 11.55 -21.18
CA PHE A 20 1.02 11.50 -19.73
C PHE A 20 2.42 11.90 -19.28
N PHE A 21 3.38 12.05 -20.21
CA PHE A 21 4.76 12.41 -19.86
C PHE A 21 4.92 13.90 -19.51
N GLY A 22 4.01 14.77 -19.96
CA GLY A 22 4.14 16.21 -19.80
C GLY A 22 5.50 16.68 -20.33
N ASN A 23 6.19 17.53 -19.58
CA ASN A 23 7.49 18.09 -19.92
C ASN A 23 8.68 17.28 -19.38
N LYS A 24 8.44 16.08 -18.79
CA LYS A 24 9.46 15.34 -18.04
C LYS A 24 10.75 15.00 -18.78
N PHE A 25 10.71 14.92 -20.08
CA PHE A 25 11.86 14.43 -20.87
C PHE A 25 12.28 15.44 -21.95
N GLU A 26 11.87 16.70 -21.85
CA GLU A 26 12.16 17.72 -22.89
C GLU A 26 13.63 18.11 -22.94
N ASP A 27 14.30 18.07 -21.79
CA ASP A 27 15.72 18.44 -21.68
C ASP A 27 16.69 17.33 -22.12
N LEU A 28 16.16 16.14 -22.47
CA LEU A 28 17.01 15.05 -22.93
C LEU A 28 17.42 15.22 -24.39
N GLU A 29 18.72 15.01 -24.66
CA GLU A 29 19.21 14.82 -26.03
C GLU A 29 18.48 13.60 -26.65
N ASN A 30 17.89 13.75 -27.83
CA ASN A 30 17.02 12.76 -28.48
C ASN A 30 15.73 12.44 -27.73
N SER A 31 15.12 13.40 -27.03
CA SER A 31 13.87 13.28 -26.26
C SER A 31 12.77 12.52 -27.01
N LYS A 32 12.60 12.74 -28.31
CA LYS A 32 11.60 12.07 -29.15
C LYS A 32 11.81 10.55 -29.22
N ASP A 33 13.04 10.12 -29.44
CA ASP A 33 13.35 8.69 -29.55
C ASP A 33 13.24 8.01 -28.18
N PHE A 34 13.66 8.69 -27.11
CA PHE A 34 13.50 8.22 -25.75
C PHE A 34 12.01 8.04 -25.40
N LYS A 35 11.16 9.04 -25.69
CA LYS A 35 9.71 8.96 -25.45
C LYS A 35 9.08 7.81 -26.25
N ASN A 36 9.50 7.55 -27.48
CA ASN A 36 9.01 6.44 -28.29
C ASN A 36 9.40 5.08 -27.69
N ILE A 37 10.66 4.92 -27.27
CA ILE A 37 11.16 3.70 -26.65
C ILE A 37 10.42 3.43 -25.35
N LEU A 38 10.31 4.43 -24.47
CA LEU A 38 9.64 4.32 -23.18
C LEU A 38 8.16 3.95 -23.34
N SER A 39 7.45 4.61 -24.28
CA SER A 39 6.06 4.29 -24.59
C SER A 39 5.91 2.85 -25.10
N SER A 40 6.85 2.40 -25.95
CA SER A 40 6.88 1.02 -26.43
C SER A 40 7.07 0.02 -25.29
N ILE A 41 7.90 0.34 -24.29
CA ILE A 41 8.10 -0.50 -23.10
C ILE A 41 6.80 -0.60 -22.28
N PHE A 42 6.14 0.52 -22.00
CA PHE A 42 4.87 0.53 -21.27
C PHE A 42 3.78 -0.28 -21.99
N LEU A 43 3.60 -0.04 -23.29
CA LEU A 43 2.58 -0.74 -24.07
C LEU A 43 2.82 -2.26 -24.15
N ARG A 44 4.08 -2.69 -24.26
CA ARG A 44 4.44 -4.13 -24.26
C ARG A 44 4.21 -4.80 -22.91
N ARG A 45 4.19 -4.02 -21.83
CA ARG A 45 3.85 -4.47 -20.48
C ARG A 45 2.38 -4.26 -20.13
N ASN A 46 1.55 -3.88 -21.11
CA ASN A 46 0.13 -3.56 -20.95
C ASN A 46 -0.15 -2.42 -19.96
N ILE A 47 0.82 -1.53 -19.75
CA ILE A 47 0.68 -0.31 -18.94
C ILE A 47 0.18 0.79 -19.87
N LYS A 48 -1.12 1.11 -19.80
CA LYS A 48 -1.82 2.02 -20.74
C LYS A 48 -2.52 3.17 -20.04
N GLU A 49 -2.91 2.95 -18.79
CA GLU A 49 -3.65 3.95 -18.02
C GLU A 49 -2.73 5.01 -17.46
N GLY A 50 -3.17 6.27 -17.51
CA GLY A 50 -2.37 7.40 -17.07
C GLY A 50 -1.91 7.30 -15.61
N GLN A 51 -2.75 6.78 -14.73
CA GLN A 51 -2.40 6.58 -13.34
C GLN A 51 -1.26 5.57 -13.17
N ASP A 52 -1.31 4.45 -13.89
CA ASP A 52 -0.28 3.43 -13.83
C ASP A 52 1.06 3.96 -14.38
N ILE A 53 1.01 4.73 -15.48
CA ILE A 53 2.19 5.39 -16.06
C ILE A 53 2.82 6.36 -15.06
N LEU A 54 2.01 7.14 -14.34
CA LEU A 54 2.48 8.08 -13.31
C LEU A 54 3.18 7.37 -12.14
N TYR A 55 2.73 6.19 -11.72
CA TYR A 55 3.42 5.39 -10.69
C TYR A 55 4.87 5.05 -11.06
N PHE A 56 5.17 4.89 -12.35
CA PHE A 56 6.55 4.67 -12.81
C PHE A 56 7.36 5.95 -13.01
N LEU A 57 6.70 7.07 -13.27
CA LEU A 57 7.37 8.31 -13.67
C LEU A 57 7.55 9.31 -12.53
N GLU A 58 6.74 9.19 -11.47
CA GLU A 58 6.77 10.15 -10.36
C GLU A 58 7.62 9.65 -9.20
N ASN A 59 8.48 10.55 -8.69
CA ASN A 59 9.31 10.28 -7.51
C ASN A 59 8.61 10.64 -6.20
N ASP A 60 7.34 11.05 -6.26
CA ASP A 60 6.58 11.51 -5.10
C ASP A 60 5.97 10.32 -4.36
N LEU A 61 6.12 10.30 -3.03
CA LEU A 61 5.55 9.27 -2.17
C LEU A 61 4.02 9.17 -2.27
N ARG A 62 3.34 10.22 -2.76
CA ARG A 62 1.89 10.23 -3.00
C ARG A 62 1.46 9.22 -4.07
N PHE A 63 2.37 8.81 -4.96
CA PHE A 63 2.13 7.78 -5.96
C PHE A 63 2.41 6.36 -5.48
N LEU A 64 2.84 6.19 -4.24
CA LEU A 64 2.98 4.86 -3.65
C LEU A 64 1.62 4.34 -3.15
N HIS A 65 1.29 3.10 -3.52
CA HIS A 65 0.10 2.43 -2.99
C HIS A 65 0.12 2.37 -1.46
N SER A 66 -1.06 2.52 -0.85
CA SER A 66 -1.19 2.42 0.60
C SER A 66 -0.71 1.05 1.13
N PRO A 67 0.01 0.99 2.27
CA PRO A 67 0.32 -0.27 2.92
C PRO A 67 -0.95 -1.05 3.31
N TYR A 68 -2.04 -0.37 3.59
CA TYR A 68 -3.32 -0.96 3.99
C TYR A 68 -4.10 -1.59 2.82
N ASN A 69 -3.52 -1.63 1.62
CA ASN A 69 -3.99 -2.50 0.55
C ASN A 69 -3.61 -3.97 0.80
N PHE A 70 -2.56 -4.25 1.58
CA PHE A 70 -2.31 -5.62 2.02
C PHE A 70 -3.39 -6.07 3.00
N SER A 71 -4.05 -7.17 2.72
CA SER A 71 -5.14 -7.72 3.54
C SER A 71 -4.72 -8.04 4.97
N SER A 72 -3.49 -8.52 5.18
CA SER A 72 -2.96 -8.93 6.49
C SER A 72 -2.12 -7.85 7.18
N ILE A 73 -2.08 -6.60 6.68
CA ILE A 73 -1.20 -5.57 7.24
C ILE A 73 -1.63 -5.13 8.65
N GLU A 74 -2.94 -5.08 8.91
CA GLU A 74 -3.45 -4.70 10.22
C GLU A 74 -3.07 -5.76 11.27
N ASP A 75 -3.19 -7.06 10.93
CA ASP A 75 -2.78 -8.16 11.82
C ASP A 75 -1.29 -8.10 12.13
N ALA A 76 -0.45 -7.82 11.12
CA ALA A 76 0.99 -7.66 11.34
C ALA A 76 1.32 -6.45 12.23
N VAL A 77 0.65 -5.33 12.03
CA VAL A 77 0.79 -4.12 12.86
C VAL A 77 0.38 -4.42 14.31
N GLU A 78 -0.76 -5.06 14.51
CA GLU A 78 -1.28 -5.41 15.84
C GLU A 78 -0.33 -6.38 16.57
N ARG A 79 0.14 -7.43 15.88
CA ARG A 79 1.06 -8.40 16.47
C ARG A 79 2.41 -7.79 16.87
N ILE A 80 2.95 -6.89 16.03
CA ILE A 80 4.20 -6.17 16.35
C ILE A 80 4.00 -5.20 17.54
N LEU A 81 2.85 -4.52 17.60
CA LEU A 81 2.55 -3.63 18.72
C LEU A 81 2.29 -4.40 20.00
N GLN A 82 1.66 -5.57 19.93
CA GLN A 82 1.53 -6.49 21.07
C GLN A 82 2.91 -6.89 21.61
N ALA A 83 3.84 -7.29 20.74
CA ALA A 83 5.19 -7.63 21.16
C ALA A 83 5.88 -6.48 21.90
N LYS A 84 5.60 -5.24 21.49
CA LYS A 84 6.10 -4.05 22.20
C LYS A 84 5.46 -3.89 23.57
N ASP A 85 4.13 -4.01 23.66
CA ASP A 85 3.38 -3.74 24.89
C ASP A 85 3.59 -4.84 25.95
N GLU A 86 3.88 -6.07 25.50
CA GLU A 86 4.22 -7.22 26.33
C GLU A 86 5.72 -7.40 26.57
N GLU A 87 6.55 -6.46 26.06
CA GLU A 87 8.02 -6.49 26.19
C GLU A 87 8.64 -7.78 25.62
N GLU A 88 8.05 -8.33 24.59
CA GLU A 88 8.52 -9.55 23.93
C GLU A 88 9.81 -9.33 23.16
N LYS A 89 10.61 -10.40 23.07
CA LYS A 89 11.80 -10.43 22.23
C LYS A 89 11.45 -10.78 20.80
N VAL A 90 11.96 -9.98 19.85
CA VAL A 90 11.67 -10.11 18.41
C VAL A 90 12.97 -10.45 17.66
N LEU A 91 12.90 -11.43 16.74
CA LEU A 91 13.96 -11.73 15.79
C LEU A 91 13.55 -11.28 14.39
N ILE A 92 14.39 -10.48 13.74
CA ILE A 92 14.32 -10.26 12.30
C ILE A 92 15.24 -11.25 11.62
N PHE A 93 14.70 -12.10 10.77
CA PHE A 93 15.49 -13.02 9.94
C PHE A 93 15.45 -12.58 8.48
N GLY A 94 16.58 -12.14 7.93
CA GLY A 94 16.66 -11.60 6.56
C GLY A 94 17.40 -12.54 5.61
N ASP A 95 17.33 -12.21 4.30
CA ASP A 95 18.21 -12.84 3.29
C ASP A 95 19.59 -12.16 3.29
N SER A 96 20.56 -12.84 2.70
CA SER A 96 21.97 -12.42 2.66
C SER A 96 22.33 -11.47 1.51
N ASP A 97 21.43 -11.24 0.57
CA ASP A 97 21.63 -10.32 -0.55
C ASP A 97 21.34 -8.85 -0.18
N VAL A 98 21.48 -7.95 -1.15
CA VAL A 98 21.30 -6.50 -0.91
C VAL A 98 19.87 -6.16 -0.51
N ASP A 99 18.86 -6.84 -1.07
CA ASP A 99 17.45 -6.60 -0.73
C ASP A 99 17.16 -7.07 0.71
N GLY A 100 17.61 -8.28 1.08
CA GLY A 100 17.46 -8.82 2.42
C GLY A 100 18.20 -8.02 3.49
N ILE A 101 19.46 -7.62 3.22
CA ILE A 101 20.24 -6.76 4.15
C ILE A 101 19.56 -5.41 4.34
N THR A 102 19.06 -4.79 3.25
CA THR A 102 18.38 -3.50 3.30
C THR A 102 17.05 -3.61 4.05
N SER A 103 16.27 -4.66 3.77
CA SER A 103 15.03 -5.00 4.46
C SER A 103 15.24 -5.15 5.97
N THR A 104 16.25 -5.93 6.36
CA THR A 104 16.64 -6.13 7.75
C THR A 104 17.00 -4.81 8.43
N ALA A 105 17.82 -3.99 7.78
CA ALA A 105 18.25 -2.70 8.33
C ALA A 105 17.07 -1.73 8.55
N ILE A 106 16.16 -1.63 7.57
CA ILE A 106 14.97 -0.76 7.67
C ILE A 106 14.10 -1.16 8.86
N LEU A 107 13.78 -2.45 8.98
CA LEU A 107 12.90 -2.93 10.04
C LEU A 107 13.58 -2.84 11.40
N TYR A 108 14.84 -3.28 11.52
CA TYR A 108 15.61 -3.24 12.75
C TYR A 108 15.72 -1.83 13.32
N LEU A 109 16.12 -0.86 12.49
CA LEU A 109 16.27 0.53 12.94
C LEU A 109 14.94 1.11 13.40
N TYR A 110 13.84 0.77 12.70
CA TYR A 110 12.53 1.25 13.10
C TYR A 110 12.06 0.62 14.42
N LEU A 111 12.13 -0.71 14.58
CA LEU A 111 11.71 -1.40 15.80
C LEU A 111 12.52 -0.94 17.02
N LYS A 112 13.84 -0.76 16.86
CA LYS A 112 14.69 -0.14 17.89
C LYS A 112 14.24 1.28 18.25
N SER A 113 13.86 2.09 17.25
CA SER A 113 13.43 3.48 17.48
C SER A 113 12.14 3.60 18.30
N ILE A 114 11.36 2.51 18.36
CA ILE A 114 10.12 2.44 19.15
C ILE A 114 10.27 1.60 20.42
N ASN A 115 11.51 1.26 20.81
CA ASN A 115 11.87 0.52 22.01
C ASN A 115 11.36 -0.93 22.07
N ILE A 116 11.35 -1.64 20.93
CA ILE A 116 11.15 -3.09 20.92
C ILE A 116 12.49 -3.77 21.16
N ASP A 117 12.51 -4.83 21.99
CA ASP A 117 13.67 -5.69 22.15
C ASP A 117 13.81 -6.56 20.90
N VAL A 118 14.68 -6.13 19.98
CA VAL A 118 14.84 -6.75 18.66
C VAL A 118 16.30 -7.06 18.37
N GLU A 119 16.52 -8.26 17.89
CA GLU A 119 17.78 -8.71 17.31
C GLU A 119 17.56 -9.09 15.82
N TYR A 120 18.65 -9.27 15.08
CA TYR A 120 18.56 -9.73 13.69
C TYR A 120 19.56 -10.85 13.42
N LYS A 121 19.21 -11.69 12.45
CA LYS A 121 20.07 -12.76 11.94
C LYS A 121 19.99 -12.79 10.41
N LEU A 122 21.14 -12.96 9.77
CA LEU A 122 21.26 -13.23 8.35
C LEU A 122 21.84 -14.63 8.19
N PRO A 123 21.44 -15.41 7.18
CA PRO A 123 21.99 -16.73 6.94
C PRO A 123 23.48 -16.62 6.61
N LYS A 124 24.26 -17.59 7.05
CA LYS A 124 25.65 -17.78 6.62
C LYS A 124 25.64 -18.64 5.37
N GLU A 125 26.73 -18.61 4.59
CA GLU A 125 26.87 -19.43 3.38
C GLU A 125 26.59 -20.93 3.62
N GLU A 126 26.77 -21.41 4.85
CA GLU A 126 26.59 -22.80 5.27
C GLU A 126 25.12 -23.14 5.64
N ASP A 127 24.28 -22.14 5.93
CA ASP A 127 22.93 -22.32 6.51
C ASP A 127 21.85 -22.61 5.45
N GLY A 128 22.15 -22.46 4.16
CA GLY A 128 21.16 -22.53 3.09
C GLY A 128 20.31 -21.26 2.97
N TYR A 129 19.26 -21.32 2.15
CA TYR A 129 18.37 -20.19 1.89
C TYR A 129 17.19 -20.19 2.85
N GLY A 130 16.85 -19.03 3.42
CA GLY A 130 15.67 -18.80 4.25
C GLY A 130 15.86 -19.18 5.73
N LEU A 131 14.75 -19.13 6.46
CA LEU A 131 14.72 -19.41 7.90
C LEU A 131 15.19 -20.83 8.21
N SER A 132 16.02 -21.01 9.23
CA SER A 132 16.53 -22.33 9.61
C SER A 132 16.05 -22.77 11.00
N ILE A 133 15.87 -24.09 11.18
CA ILE A 133 15.49 -24.70 12.46
C ILE A 133 16.48 -24.30 13.56
N SER A 134 17.78 -24.32 13.25
CA SER A 134 18.80 -23.94 14.24
C SER A 134 18.67 -22.49 14.72
N ALA A 135 18.26 -21.58 13.83
CA ALA A 135 18.02 -20.18 14.20
C ALA A 135 16.79 -20.05 15.12
N ILE A 136 15.75 -20.84 14.85
CA ILE A 136 14.54 -20.87 15.66
C ILE A 136 14.83 -21.42 17.05
N ASP A 137 15.55 -22.56 17.15
CA ASP A 137 15.91 -23.16 18.42
C ASP A 137 16.80 -22.24 19.28
N GLU A 138 17.76 -21.57 18.64
CA GLU A 138 18.61 -20.58 19.33
C GLU A 138 17.76 -19.42 19.88
N PHE A 139 16.82 -18.93 19.10
CA PHE A 139 15.95 -17.83 19.47
C PHE A 139 14.95 -18.24 20.57
N TYR A 140 14.39 -19.44 20.49
CA TYR A 140 13.54 -20.03 21.55
C TYR A 140 14.28 -20.13 22.88
N ASN A 141 15.51 -20.67 22.87
CA ASN A 141 16.34 -20.78 24.09
C ASN A 141 16.71 -19.43 24.70
N ASN A 142 16.61 -18.35 23.93
CA ASN A 142 16.81 -16.96 24.37
C ASN A 142 15.49 -16.26 24.75
N ASN A 143 14.41 -17.01 24.99
CA ASN A 143 13.05 -16.53 25.31
C ASN A 143 12.45 -15.64 24.21
N GLY A 144 12.69 -15.97 22.94
CA GLY A 144 12.10 -15.28 21.81
C GLY A 144 10.62 -15.65 21.61
N SER A 145 9.80 -14.71 21.15
CA SER A 145 8.34 -14.89 21.01
C SER A 145 7.82 -14.56 19.62
N LEU A 146 8.52 -13.70 18.86
CA LEU A 146 8.09 -13.28 17.52
C LEU A 146 9.26 -13.29 16.53
N ILE A 147 9.10 -14.01 15.43
CA ILE A 147 10.03 -13.97 14.29
C ILE A 147 9.37 -13.16 13.16
N ILE A 148 10.12 -12.23 12.57
CA ILE A 148 9.70 -11.51 11.37
C ILE A 148 10.73 -11.82 10.29
N THR A 149 10.33 -12.61 9.26
CA THR A 149 11.19 -12.83 8.12
C THR A 149 11.09 -11.65 7.15
N VAL A 150 12.20 -11.27 6.54
CA VAL A 150 12.27 -10.17 5.57
C VAL A 150 13.00 -10.64 4.32
N ASP A 151 12.37 -10.45 3.16
CA ASP A 151 12.90 -10.86 1.86
C ASP A 151 13.11 -12.38 1.73
N CYS A 152 12.45 -13.16 2.57
CA CYS A 152 12.45 -14.61 2.60
C CYS A 152 11.26 -15.12 3.42
N GLY A 153 11.11 -16.45 3.49
CA GLY A 153 10.16 -17.07 4.43
C GLY A 153 8.91 -17.63 3.77
N ILE A 154 8.53 -17.17 2.58
CA ILE A 154 7.26 -17.62 1.94
C ILE A 154 7.25 -19.14 1.63
N SER A 155 8.40 -19.77 1.54
CA SER A 155 8.54 -21.21 1.27
C SER A 155 8.98 -22.03 2.48
N ASN A 156 9.13 -21.43 3.65
CA ASN A 156 9.65 -22.06 4.86
C ASN A 156 8.55 -22.71 5.72
N ASN A 157 7.77 -23.62 5.11
CA ASN A 157 6.63 -24.28 5.79
C ASN A 157 7.04 -25.08 7.02
N GLU A 158 8.10 -25.90 6.91
CA GLU A 158 8.56 -26.79 7.99
C GLU A 158 9.12 -25.97 9.15
N GLU A 159 9.94 -24.95 8.86
CA GLU A 159 10.54 -24.08 9.86
C GLU A 159 9.50 -23.24 10.59
N ILE A 160 8.52 -22.71 9.87
CA ILE A 160 7.44 -21.94 10.47
C ILE A 160 6.54 -22.79 11.35
N ASN A 161 6.23 -24.03 10.94
CA ASN A 161 5.52 -24.98 11.77
C ASN A 161 6.31 -25.28 13.06
N HIS A 162 7.62 -25.50 12.94
CA HIS A 162 8.49 -25.73 14.10
C HIS A 162 8.50 -24.54 15.07
N ALA A 163 8.58 -23.31 14.55
CA ALA A 163 8.49 -22.10 15.38
C ALA A 163 7.16 -22.03 16.15
N ASN A 164 6.04 -22.29 15.47
CA ASN A 164 4.72 -22.31 16.09
C ASN A 164 4.56 -23.42 17.15
N ASP A 165 5.13 -24.61 16.91
CA ASP A 165 5.13 -25.72 17.90
C ASP A 165 5.88 -25.33 19.19
N LEU A 166 6.85 -24.42 19.08
CA LEU A 166 7.57 -23.82 20.23
C LEU A 166 6.84 -22.60 20.85
N GLY A 167 5.71 -22.19 20.27
CA GLY A 167 4.97 -21.01 20.74
C GLY A 167 5.52 -19.68 20.23
N ILE A 168 6.32 -19.70 19.17
CA ILE A 168 6.84 -18.49 18.52
C ILE A 168 5.94 -18.14 17.32
N ASP A 169 5.37 -16.94 17.34
CA ASP A 169 4.60 -16.42 16.21
C ASP A 169 5.53 -15.99 15.06
N VAL A 170 5.03 -16.11 13.83
CA VAL A 170 5.80 -15.72 12.64
C VAL A 170 5.04 -14.74 11.76
N ILE A 171 5.73 -13.67 11.37
CA ILE A 171 5.29 -12.73 10.33
C ILE A 171 6.25 -12.89 9.14
N VAL A 172 5.71 -13.20 7.96
CA VAL A 172 6.47 -13.29 6.71
C VAL A 172 6.31 -12.01 5.92
N THR A 173 7.41 -11.28 5.68
CA THR A 173 7.44 -10.13 4.77
C THR A 173 8.33 -10.46 3.58
N ASP A 174 7.71 -10.84 2.47
CA ASP A 174 8.41 -11.41 1.32
C ASP A 174 7.82 -10.88 0.01
N HIS A 175 8.53 -11.05 -1.09
CA HIS A 175 8.09 -10.71 -2.44
C HIS A 175 8.36 -11.81 -3.47
N HIS A 176 8.92 -12.93 -3.05
CA HIS A 176 9.15 -14.10 -3.88
C HIS A 176 7.83 -14.74 -4.29
N ASN A 177 7.88 -15.56 -5.35
CA ASN A 177 6.70 -16.29 -5.80
C ASN A 177 6.24 -17.28 -4.73
N PRO A 178 4.96 -17.19 -4.31
CA PRO A 178 4.45 -18.11 -3.29
C PRO A 178 4.38 -19.55 -3.82
N PRO A 179 4.62 -20.55 -2.96
CA PRO A 179 4.39 -21.95 -3.29
C PRO A 179 2.88 -22.24 -3.36
N GLU A 180 2.51 -23.46 -3.82
CA GLU A 180 1.10 -23.89 -3.84
C GLU A 180 0.49 -23.91 -2.44
N GLN A 181 1.26 -24.28 -1.43
CA GLN A 181 0.84 -24.27 -0.03
C GLN A 181 1.65 -23.23 0.73
N LEU A 182 0.94 -22.20 1.20
CA LEU A 182 1.53 -21.15 2.02
C LEU A 182 1.87 -21.64 3.43
N PRO A 183 2.92 -21.09 4.08
CA PRO A 183 3.21 -21.38 5.47
C PRO A 183 2.07 -20.95 6.39
N THR A 184 1.68 -21.86 7.30
CA THR A 184 0.58 -21.63 8.23
C THR A 184 0.81 -22.41 9.53
N PRO A 185 0.53 -21.81 10.71
CA PRO A 185 0.04 -20.44 10.88
C PRO A 185 1.16 -19.39 10.74
N ALA A 186 0.92 -18.37 9.94
CA ALA A 186 1.78 -17.19 9.83
C ALA A 186 0.98 -15.99 9.32
N ILE A 187 1.37 -14.77 9.71
CA ILE A 187 0.86 -13.54 9.09
C ILE A 187 1.73 -13.26 7.86
N ILE A 188 1.12 -13.27 6.67
CA ILE A 188 1.87 -13.14 5.41
C ILE A 188 1.61 -11.79 4.76
N ILE A 189 2.68 -11.04 4.52
CA ILE A 189 2.72 -9.79 3.76
C ILE A 189 3.56 -10.05 2.50
N ASN A 190 2.90 -10.47 1.44
CA ASN A 190 3.54 -10.72 0.15
C ASN A 190 2.62 -10.26 -0.98
N PRO A 191 3.07 -9.33 -1.86
CA PRO A 191 2.22 -8.76 -2.92
C PRO A 191 1.82 -9.76 -4.00
N LYS A 192 2.51 -10.90 -4.11
CA LYS A 192 2.25 -11.94 -5.11
C LYS A 192 1.29 -13.03 -4.64
N CYS A 193 0.91 -13.03 -3.36
CA CYS A 193 -0.16 -13.92 -2.90
C CYS A 193 -1.51 -13.52 -3.50
N LEU A 194 -2.34 -14.50 -3.87
CA LEU A 194 -3.63 -14.28 -4.53
C LEU A 194 -4.55 -13.34 -3.72
N ASP A 195 -4.56 -13.51 -2.41
CA ASP A 195 -5.43 -12.75 -1.49
C ASP A 195 -4.70 -11.56 -0.83
N SER A 196 -3.54 -11.15 -1.36
CA SER A 196 -2.78 -10.06 -0.77
C SER A 196 -3.53 -8.72 -0.79
N GLY A 197 -4.37 -8.49 -1.81
CA GLY A 197 -5.06 -7.22 -2.04
C GLY A 197 -4.15 -6.09 -2.53
N TYR A 198 -2.82 -6.29 -2.55
CA TYR A 198 -1.88 -5.26 -2.97
C TYR A 198 -1.85 -5.13 -4.51
N PRO A 199 -2.05 -3.93 -5.07
CA PRO A 199 -2.33 -3.78 -6.51
C PRO A 199 -1.10 -3.91 -7.43
N PHE A 200 0.13 -3.91 -6.88
CA PHE A 200 1.37 -4.00 -7.66
C PHE A 200 2.29 -5.08 -7.12
N PRO A 201 2.36 -6.26 -7.77
CA PRO A 201 3.08 -7.43 -7.25
C PRO A 201 4.60 -7.33 -7.33
N ASP A 202 5.15 -6.47 -8.20
CA ASP A 202 6.58 -6.44 -8.52
C ASP A 202 7.34 -5.38 -7.70
N ILE A 203 7.15 -5.37 -6.38
CA ILE A 203 7.96 -4.57 -5.45
C ILE A 203 9.04 -5.44 -4.81
N SER A 204 10.16 -4.83 -4.39
CA SER A 204 11.26 -5.50 -3.70
C SER A 204 10.93 -5.87 -2.26
N GLY A 205 11.71 -6.76 -1.63
CA GLY A 205 11.60 -7.08 -0.21
C GLY A 205 11.72 -5.84 0.67
N ALA A 206 12.68 -4.97 0.38
CA ALA A 206 12.83 -3.68 1.08
C ALA A 206 11.59 -2.78 0.95
N ALA A 207 10.91 -2.81 -0.19
CA ALA A 207 9.68 -2.06 -0.37
C ALA A 207 8.50 -2.68 0.43
N VAL A 208 8.41 -4.00 0.55
CA VAL A 208 7.44 -4.68 1.42
C VAL A 208 7.65 -4.26 2.87
N VAL A 209 8.88 -4.33 3.35
CA VAL A 209 9.23 -3.89 4.73
C VAL A 209 8.94 -2.41 4.94
N TYR A 210 9.25 -1.55 3.95
CA TYR A 210 8.89 -0.14 4.02
C TYR A 210 7.37 0.08 4.18
N LYS A 211 6.52 -0.76 3.56
CA LYS A 211 5.07 -0.70 3.76
C LYS A 211 4.68 -1.08 5.19
N VAL A 212 5.29 -2.12 5.76
CA VAL A 212 5.06 -2.50 7.17
C VAL A 212 5.44 -1.35 8.11
N VAL A 213 6.63 -0.76 7.93
CA VAL A 213 7.08 0.40 8.73
C VAL A 213 6.14 1.60 8.56
N THR A 214 5.66 1.85 7.33
CA THR A 214 4.70 2.93 7.08
C THR A 214 3.38 2.69 7.79
N ALA A 215 2.87 1.46 7.80
CA ALA A 215 1.66 1.08 8.53
C ALA A 215 1.84 1.25 10.05
N LEU A 216 2.96 0.79 10.60
CA LEU A 216 3.31 0.98 12.02
C LEU A 216 3.42 2.46 12.41
N ARG A 217 3.92 3.31 11.53
CA ARG A 217 3.94 4.76 11.76
C ARG A 217 2.56 5.37 11.75
N PHE A 218 1.73 4.97 10.78
CA PHE A 218 0.36 5.47 10.68
C PHE A 218 -0.52 5.01 11.84
N SER A 219 -0.31 3.78 12.37
CA SER A 219 -1.07 3.27 13.51
C SER A 219 -0.96 4.11 14.78
N LYS A 220 0.08 4.96 14.87
CA LYS A 220 0.27 5.92 15.99
C LYS A 220 -0.48 7.24 15.80
N THR A 221 -1.12 7.43 14.66
CA THR A 221 -1.88 8.67 14.40
C THR A 221 -3.32 8.56 14.89
N PRO A 222 -3.97 9.68 15.24
CA PRO A 222 -5.39 9.69 15.62
C PRO A 222 -6.33 9.19 14.51
N LEU A 223 -5.83 9.12 13.27
CA LEU A 223 -6.64 8.72 12.10
C LEU A 223 -6.66 7.20 11.89
N TYR A 224 -5.85 6.46 12.64
CA TYR A 224 -5.81 5.00 12.52
C TYR A 224 -7.18 4.38 12.88
N LYS A 225 -7.66 3.48 12.01
CA LYS A 225 -8.98 2.81 12.11
C LYS A 225 -10.19 3.75 12.06
N GLN A 226 -10.01 5.06 11.90
CA GLN A 226 -11.13 5.98 11.73
C GLN A 226 -11.61 5.99 10.28
N GLU A 227 -12.94 5.93 10.09
CA GLU A 227 -13.56 6.19 8.81
C GLU A 227 -13.73 7.69 8.63
N LEU A 228 -13.18 8.23 7.56
CA LEU A 228 -13.23 9.65 7.20
C LEU A 228 -14.02 9.81 5.91
N CYS A 229 -14.83 10.85 5.82
CA CYS A 229 -15.53 11.21 4.60
C CYS A 229 -14.96 12.51 4.02
N LEU A 230 -14.32 12.41 2.84
CA LEU A 230 -13.85 13.56 2.09
C LEU A 230 -14.96 14.03 1.17
N LEU A 231 -15.27 15.33 1.19
CA LEU A 231 -16.31 15.91 0.35
C LEU A 231 -15.75 17.04 -0.50
N THR A 232 -16.10 17.03 -1.78
CA THR A 232 -15.84 18.15 -2.69
C THR A 232 -17.09 18.54 -3.43
N VAL A 233 -17.22 19.84 -3.72
CA VAL A 233 -18.32 20.39 -4.54
C VAL A 233 -17.73 21.19 -5.67
N LYS A 234 -18.19 20.92 -6.90
CA LYS A 234 -17.76 21.63 -8.09
C LYS A 234 -18.98 22.14 -8.85
N LYS A 235 -18.95 23.37 -9.27
CA LYS A 235 -19.97 23.93 -10.18
C LYS A 235 -19.68 23.49 -11.62
N VAL A 236 -20.63 22.80 -12.23
CA VAL A 236 -20.54 22.33 -13.62
C VAL A 236 -21.77 22.85 -14.35
N ASN A 237 -21.58 23.89 -15.17
CA ASN A 237 -22.67 24.60 -15.84
C ASN A 237 -23.68 25.20 -14.81
N GLU A 238 -24.94 24.79 -14.91
CA GLU A 238 -26.02 25.24 -14.03
C GLU A 238 -26.25 24.29 -12.83
N ALA A 239 -25.44 23.25 -12.68
CA ALA A 239 -25.54 22.25 -11.61
C ALA A 239 -24.31 22.22 -10.74
N ASN A 240 -24.46 21.72 -9.52
CA ASN A 240 -23.36 21.41 -8.61
C ASN A 240 -23.14 19.89 -8.57
N THR A 241 -21.91 19.46 -8.83
CA THR A 241 -21.50 18.05 -8.66
C THR A 241 -20.85 17.92 -7.29
N ILE A 242 -21.44 17.06 -6.46
CA ILE A 242 -20.97 16.75 -5.11
C ILE A 242 -20.37 15.35 -5.13
N GLU A 243 -19.11 15.26 -4.76
CA GLU A 243 -18.36 13.99 -4.72
C GLU A 243 -17.98 13.71 -3.26
N CYS A 244 -18.28 12.51 -2.80
CA CYS A 244 -17.97 12.04 -1.45
C CYS A 244 -17.15 10.74 -1.55
N LEU A 245 -16.05 10.70 -0.80
CA LEU A 245 -15.16 9.56 -0.72
C LEU A 245 -14.99 9.15 0.73
N LYS A 246 -15.41 7.92 1.08
CA LYS A 246 -15.09 7.31 2.37
C LYS A 246 -13.76 6.60 2.29
N ILE A 247 -12.90 6.88 3.27
CA ILE A 247 -11.59 6.24 3.42
C ILE A 247 -11.42 5.73 4.85
N GLN A 248 -10.71 4.62 4.99
CA GLN A 248 -10.23 4.12 6.27
C GLN A 248 -8.81 3.60 6.08
N ASN A 249 -7.91 3.92 7.00
CA ASN A 249 -6.50 3.54 6.89
C ASN A 249 -5.89 3.87 5.51
N LEU A 250 -6.23 5.05 4.93
CA LEU A 250 -5.76 5.52 3.62
C LEU A 250 -6.22 4.64 2.43
N VAL A 251 -7.25 3.81 2.61
CA VAL A 251 -7.84 2.99 1.55
C VAL A 251 -9.28 3.42 1.30
N LYS A 252 -9.63 3.52 0.03
CA LYS A 252 -11.01 3.81 -0.38
C LYS A 252 -11.94 2.70 0.07
N LYS A 253 -13.01 3.06 0.77
CA LYS A 253 -14.08 2.15 1.20
C LYS A 253 -15.33 2.31 0.36
N ASP A 254 -15.74 3.55 0.07
CA ASP A 254 -16.95 3.83 -0.70
C ASP A 254 -16.85 5.18 -1.41
N TYR A 255 -17.65 5.39 -2.46
CA TYR A 255 -17.67 6.61 -3.26
C TYR A 255 -19.06 6.92 -3.75
N LEU A 256 -19.46 8.18 -3.65
CA LEU A 256 -20.70 8.69 -4.17
C LEU A 256 -20.44 9.98 -4.94
N SER A 257 -21.05 10.08 -6.14
CA SER A 257 -21.14 11.34 -6.89
C SER A 257 -22.59 11.61 -7.27
N GLU A 258 -23.04 12.84 -7.02
CA GLU A 258 -24.35 13.33 -7.42
C GLU A 258 -24.23 14.73 -8.05
N THR A 259 -24.91 14.92 -9.18
CA THR A 259 -25.01 16.24 -9.83
C THR A 259 -26.44 16.75 -9.66
N ILE A 260 -26.57 17.92 -9.01
CA ILE A 260 -27.86 18.47 -8.58
C ILE A 260 -27.97 19.91 -9.07
N ILE A 261 -29.08 20.22 -9.71
CA ILE A 261 -29.43 21.61 -10.05
C ILE A 261 -29.86 22.33 -8.76
N PRO A 262 -29.33 23.53 -8.47
CA PRO A 262 -29.68 24.26 -7.26
C PRO A 262 -31.19 24.36 -7.01
N ASN A 263 -31.61 24.08 -5.80
CA ASN A 263 -33.00 24.09 -5.33
C ASN A 263 -33.97 23.12 -6.07
N SER A 264 -33.45 22.18 -6.87
CA SER A 264 -34.30 21.19 -7.58
C SER A 264 -34.70 19.99 -6.73
N THR A 265 -33.83 19.59 -5.81
CA THR A 265 -34.00 18.38 -5.01
C THR A 265 -33.64 18.66 -3.54
N PRO A 266 -34.53 18.42 -2.59
CA PRO A 266 -34.22 18.55 -1.17
C PRO A 266 -33.13 17.56 -0.76
N PHE A 267 -32.22 17.97 0.14
CA PHE A 267 -31.14 17.12 0.65
C PHE A 267 -31.64 15.79 1.20
N SER A 268 -32.81 15.80 1.87
CA SER A 268 -33.46 14.59 2.42
C SER A 268 -33.86 13.52 1.38
N LYS A 269 -33.93 13.89 0.09
CA LYS A 269 -34.25 12.96 -1.01
C LYS A 269 -33.04 12.53 -1.81
N THR A 270 -31.84 13.00 -1.44
CA THR A 270 -30.57 12.60 -2.09
C THR A 270 -29.98 11.36 -1.43
N ARG A 271 -29.13 10.65 -2.14
CA ARG A 271 -28.29 9.58 -1.57
C ARG A 271 -27.23 10.12 -0.60
N LEU A 272 -26.90 11.40 -0.76
CA LEU A 272 -25.95 12.10 0.11
C LEU A 272 -26.35 12.05 1.58
N LEU A 273 -27.63 12.19 1.91
CA LEU A 273 -28.08 12.14 3.30
C LEU A 273 -27.64 10.86 3.97
N LYS A 274 -27.94 9.70 3.37
CA LYS A 274 -27.57 8.39 3.92
C LYS A 274 -26.05 8.19 3.94
N PHE A 275 -25.36 8.67 2.90
CA PHE A 275 -23.92 8.51 2.76
C PHE A 275 -23.15 9.33 3.82
N LEU A 276 -23.61 10.54 4.11
CA LEU A 276 -22.96 11.47 5.04
C LEU A 276 -23.41 11.33 6.50
N GLN A 277 -24.50 10.63 6.73
CA GLN A 277 -25.06 10.49 8.09
C GLN A 277 -24.08 9.85 9.06
N GLY A 278 -23.77 10.55 10.16
CA GLY A 278 -22.84 10.07 11.20
C GLY A 278 -21.37 10.11 10.82
N GLN A 279 -21.02 10.71 9.68
CA GLN A 279 -19.65 10.81 9.22
C GLN A 279 -18.95 12.08 9.71
N GLN A 280 -17.64 11.98 9.97
CA GLN A 280 -16.77 13.14 10.06
C GLN A 280 -16.43 13.59 8.64
N ILE A 281 -16.88 14.79 8.26
CA ILE A 281 -16.77 15.30 6.90
C ILE A 281 -15.61 16.27 6.79
N PHE A 282 -14.63 15.93 5.97
CA PHE A 282 -13.45 16.77 5.69
C PHE A 282 -13.61 17.45 4.34
N VAL A 283 -13.30 18.73 4.28
CA VAL A 283 -13.33 19.53 3.06
C VAL A 283 -12.02 20.29 2.89
N TRP A 284 -11.63 20.54 1.64
CA TRP A 284 -10.42 21.32 1.36
C TRP A 284 -10.63 22.82 1.57
N ASP A 285 -11.80 23.34 1.16
CA ASP A 285 -12.19 24.74 1.26
C ASP A 285 -13.59 24.80 1.88
N GLU A 286 -13.65 25.07 3.17
CA GLU A 286 -14.90 25.13 3.94
C GLU A 286 -15.81 26.25 3.44
N VAL A 287 -15.24 27.42 3.11
CA VAL A 287 -16.02 28.59 2.69
C VAL A 287 -16.70 28.33 1.36
N LEU A 288 -15.95 27.86 0.37
CA LEU A 288 -16.48 27.54 -0.95
C LEU A 288 -17.48 26.38 -0.88
N THR A 289 -17.14 25.32 -0.15
CA THR A 289 -18.00 24.14 0.00
C THR A 289 -19.32 24.51 0.67
N THR A 290 -19.28 25.24 1.76
CA THR A 290 -20.50 25.74 2.46
C THR A 290 -21.36 26.59 1.55
N LYS A 291 -20.74 27.51 0.78
CA LYS A 291 -21.47 28.36 -0.18
C LYS A 291 -22.18 27.52 -1.23
N LEU A 292 -21.50 26.58 -1.87
CA LEU A 292 -22.07 25.74 -2.94
C LEU A 292 -23.12 24.76 -2.39
N MET A 293 -22.94 24.21 -1.19
CA MET A 293 -23.94 23.36 -0.53
C MET A 293 -25.21 24.15 -0.18
N LYS A 294 -25.08 25.39 0.32
CA LYS A 294 -26.23 26.28 0.57
C LYS A 294 -26.90 26.72 -0.73
N GLU A 295 -26.16 27.00 -1.79
CA GLU A 295 -26.71 27.26 -3.12
C GLU A 295 -27.52 26.04 -3.64
N THR A 296 -27.03 24.81 -3.37
CA THR A 296 -27.69 23.58 -3.85
C THR A 296 -28.97 23.25 -3.07
N PHE A 297 -28.94 23.33 -1.75
CA PHE A 297 -29.98 22.78 -0.87
C PHE A 297 -30.74 23.84 -0.03
N GLY A 298 -30.36 25.10 -0.12
CA GLY A 298 -30.91 26.18 0.68
C GLY A 298 -30.19 26.38 2.04
N ASN A 299 -30.59 27.46 2.73
CA ASN A 299 -29.93 27.88 3.98
C ASN A 299 -30.38 27.11 5.24
N SER A 300 -31.37 26.23 5.12
CA SER A 300 -31.94 25.52 6.27
C SER A 300 -31.11 24.29 6.72
N ILE A 301 -30.03 23.95 5.99
CA ILE A 301 -29.17 22.84 6.30
C ILE A 301 -27.82 23.38 6.78
N GLU A 302 -27.44 22.99 7.97
CA GLU A 302 -26.10 23.24 8.49
C GLU A 302 -25.23 22.00 8.28
N PHE A 303 -24.05 22.23 7.69
CA PHE A 303 -23.03 21.22 7.52
C PHE A 303 -21.87 21.56 8.45
N ASN A 304 -21.48 20.60 9.28
CA ASN A 304 -20.29 20.72 10.11
C ASN A 304 -19.14 20.02 9.38
N PHE A 305 -18.23 20.80 8.85
CA PHE A 305 -17.02 20.33 8.20
C PHE A 305 -15.81 20.40 9.15
N LEU A 306 -14.82 19.56 8.90
CA LEU A 306 -13.51 19.54 9.53
C LEU A 306 -12.43 19.90 8.52
#